data_7635d6d40362403dbd0fcfb45e56e873
#
_entry.id   7635d6d40362403dbd0fcfb45e56e873
#
_cell.length_a   1.000
_cell.length_b   1.000
_cell.length_c   1.000
_cell.angle_alpha   90.00
_cell.angle_beta   90.00
_cell.angle_gamma   90.00
#
_symmetry.space_group_name_H-M   'P 1'
#
loop_
_entity.id
_entity.type
_entity.pdbx_description
1 polymer ?
#
loop_
_entity_poly.entity_id
_entity_poly.type
_entity_poly.pdbx_seq_one_letter_code
_entity_poly.pdbx_strand_id
1 'polypeptide(L)'
;MKKLIYDSALLLLGCLLWTGCNNDEDLTVYSTEGAKTELGQKIIVGSDGYVGQYFSDTTYTLAPGVKALEMEILSATGMAVKMFVLEVDLKDTHLTMKASSPKDEGKLKTKQQMTLQALAHDKQGSRVLAAVNGDFFATDGTPQGIYYRNGVCLKNTMTDNVCTFFAVTKGKKAVIGSYDEYDTYKDEIQEAVGGRV
;
A
#
# COMPACT_ATOMS: atom_id res chain seq x y z
N MET A 1 67.30 -2.91 -34.32
CA MET A 1 65.98 -3.42 -34.74
C MET A 1 65.24 -4.27 -33.70
N LYS A 2 65.89 -4.96 -32.76
CA LYS A 2 65.17 -5.77 -31.73
C LYS A 2 64.46 -4.97 -30.64
N LYS A 3 64.91 -3.74 -30.32
CA LYS A 3 64.33 -2.91 -29.25
C LYS A 3 62.95 -2.30 -29.63
N LEU A 4 62.75 -2.02 -30.91
CA LEU A 4 61.50 -1.42 -31.40
C LEU A 4 60.31 -2.39 -31.39
N ILE A 5 60.61 -3.68 -31.53
CA ILE A 5 59.57 -4.72 -31.55
C ILE A 5 59.03 -4.99 -30.11
N TYR A 6 59.86 -4.85 -29.08
CA TYR A 6 59.46 -5.02 -27.69
C TYR A 6 58.60 -3.86 -27.21
N ASP A 7 58.93 -2.65 -27.63
CA ASP A 7 58.14 -1.47 -27.24
C ASP A 7 56.76 -1.49 -27.89
N SER A 8 56.65 -1.98 -29.13
CA SER A 8 55.36 -2.14 -29.82
C SER A 8 54.49 -3.26 -29.24
N ALA A 9 55.12 -4.35 -28.78
CA ALA A 9 54.43 -5.46 -28.14
C ALA A 9 53.92 -5.07 -26.72
N LEU A 10 54.68 -4.26 -26.00
CA LEU A 10 54.29 -3.77 -24.68
C LEU A 10 53.13 -2.78 -24.78
N LEU A 11 53.11 -1.93 -25.81
CA LEU A 11 52.01 -0.99 -26.06
C LEU A 11 50.70 -1.69 -26.47
N LEU A 12 50.81 -2.78 -27.24
CA LEU A 12 49.64 -3.63 -27.58
C LEU A 12 49.13 -4.42 -26.38
N LEU A 13 49.98 -4.83 -25.47
CA LEU A 13 49.57 -5.54 -24.25
C LEU A 13 48.90 -4.55 -23.25
N GLY A 14 49.37 -3.30 -23.22
CA GLY A 14 48.76 -2.25 -22.39
C GLY A 14 47.33 -1.87 -22.85
N CYS A 15 47.08 -1.89 -24.17
CA CYS A 15 45.72 -1.62 -24.69
C CYS A 15 44.75 -2.78 -24.47
N LEU A 16 45.24 -4.02 -24.35
CA LEU A 16 44.37 -5.18 -24.07
C LEU A 16 43.96 -5.30 -22.61
N LEU A 17 44.62 -4.59 -21.69
CA LEU A 17 44.26 -4.59 -20.26
C LEU A 17 43.22 -3.52 -19.87
N TRP A 18 42.87 -2.63 -20.79
CA TRP A 18 41.85 -1.60 -20.56
C TRP A 18 40.48 -1.94 -21.14
N THR A 19 40.30 -3.13 -21.72
CA THR A 19 38.97 -3.65 -22.10
C THR A 19 38.36 -4.52 -21.00
N GLY A 20 38.89 -4.43 -19.78
CA GLY A 20 38.35 -5.10 -18.64
C GLY A 20 37.40 -4.19 -17.89
N CYS A 21 36.15 -4.62 -17.79
CA CYS A 21 35.05 -4.10 -16.95
C CYS A 21 34.43 -2.79 -17.41
N ASN A 22 33.91 -2.74 -18.61
CA ASN A 22 32.56 -2.27 -18.73
C ASN A 22 31.64 -3.44 -18.34
N ASN A 23 31.51 -3.69 -17.04
CA ASN A 23 30.26 -4.12 -16.49
C ASN A 23 29.38 -2.87 -16.42
N ASP A 24 29.10 -2.26 -17.54
CA ASP A 24 27.76 -1.83 -17.83
C ASP A 24 26.98 -3.16 -17.90
N GLU A 25 26.71 -3.78 -16.75
CA GLU A 25 25.48 -4.48 -16.60
C GLU A 25 24.48 -3.51 -17.20
N ASP A 26 23.92 -3.87 -18.34
CA ASP A 26 22.75 -3.23 -18.87
C ASP A 26 21.88 -2.93 -17.64
N LEU A 27 21.93 -1.69 -17.20
CA LEU A 27 20.81 -1.09 -16.52
C LEU A 27 19.76 -1.31 -17.57
N THR A 28 19.08 -2.46 -17.47
CA THR A 28 17.92 -2.77 -18.27
C THR A 28 17.12 -1.51 -18.11
N VAL A 29 17.12 -0.69 -19.15
CA VAL A 29 16.22 0.45 -19.24
C VAL A 29 14.87 -0.24 -19.19
N TYR A 30 14.39 -0.46 -17.95
CA TYR A 30 13.06 -0.96 -17.72
C TYR A 30 12.19 0.05 -18.40
N SER A 31 11.67 -0.36 -19.54
CA SER A 31 10.85 0.49 -20.37
C SER A 31 9.75 1.02 -19.44
N THR A 32 9.42 2.27 -19.58
CA THR A 32 8.21 2.90 -19.06
C THR A 32 6.97 2.31 -19.74
N GLU A 33 7.02 1.06 -20.20
CA GLU A 33 5.84 0.29 -20.51
C GLU A 33 5.04 0.20 -19.22
N GLY A 34 3.82 0.69 -19.26
CA GLY A 34 2.93 0.78 -18.11
C GLY A 34 2.69 -0.60 -17.47
N ALA A 35 2.07 -0.61 -16.31
CA ALA A 35 1.72 -1.83 -15.61
C ALA A 35 1.01 -2.84 -16.53
N LYS A 36 1.23 -4.13 -16.27
CA LYS A 36 0.65 -5.22 -17.08
C LYS A 36 -0.84 -5.40 -16.83
N THR A 37 -1.31 -5.03 -15.65
CA THR A 37 -2.71 -5.15 -15.28
C THR A 37 -3.44 -3.80 -15.32
N GLU A 38 -4.75 -3.83 -15.55
CA GLU A 38 -5.59 -2.62 -15.51
C GLU A 38 -5.50 -1.89 -14.17
N LEU A 39 -5.52 -2.64 -13.05
CA LEU A 39 -5.43 -2.05 -11.71
C LEU A 39 -4.05 -1.45 -11.47
N GLY A 40 -2.97 -2.12 -11.88
CA GLY A 40 -1.61 -1.57 -11.81
C GLY A 40 -1.49 -0.27 -12.62
N GLN A 41 -2.08 -0.21 -13.81
CA GLN A 41 -2.10 0.99 -14.64
C GLN A 41 -2.86 2.14 -13.95
N LYS A 42 -4.00 1.87 -13.31
CA LYS A 42 -4.72 2.87 -12.49
C LYS A 42 -3.85 3.45 -11.38
N ILE A 43 -3.06 2.60 -10.70
CA ILE A 43 -2.14 3.05 -9.64
C ILE A 43 -1.04 3.94 -10.20
N ILE A 44 -0.41 3.57 -11.31
CA ILE A 44 0.64 4.40 -11.93
C ILE A 44 0.07 5.78 -12.29
N VAL A 45 -1.05 5.82 -13.00
CA VAL A 45 -1.68 7.08 -13.43
C VAL A 45 -2.15 7.91 -12.23
N GLY A 46 -2.74 7.28 -11.20
CA GLY A 46 -3.23 7.97 -10.01
C GLY A 46 -2.14 8.36 -9.01
N SER A 47 -0.90 7.95 -9.22
CA SER A 47 0.21 8.20 -8.28
C SER A 47 0.77 9.61 -8.31
N ASP A 48 0.33 10.44 -9.26
CA ASP A 48 0.78 11.83 -9.45
C ASP A 48 2.32 11.97 -9.45
N GLY A 49 2.99 11.07 -10.18
CA GLY A 49 4.45 11.06 -10.31
C GLY A 49 5.20 10.39 -9.14
N TYR A 50 4.50 9.78 -8.16
CA TYR A 50 5.15 9.02 -7.10
C TYR A 50 5.91 7.79 -7.64
N VAL A 51 5.38 7.13 -8.66
CA VAL A 51 6.03 6.00 -9.32
C VAL A 51 7.08 6.52 -10.30
N GLY A 52 8.35 6.38 -9.95
CA GLY A 52 9.50 6.74 -10.80
C GLY A 52 9.83 5.65 -11.83
N GLN A 53 9.74 4.38 -11.42
CA GLN A 53 9.98 3.23 -12.30
C GLN A 53 9.08 2.07 -11.90
N TYR A 54 8.55 1.37 -12.88
CA TYR A 54 7.74 0.17 -12.72
C TYR A 54 8.60 -1.08 -12.95
N PHE A 55 8.41 -2.12 -12.13
CA PHE A 55 9.06 -3.42 -12.28
C PHE A 55 8.09 -4.55 -12.62
N SER A 56 7.08 -4.73 -11.79
CA SER A 56 6.11 -5.82 -11.96
C SER A 56 4.78 -5.51 -11.29
N ASP A 57 3.71 -6.14 -11.78
CA ASP A 57 2.43 -6.20 -11.11
C ASP A 57 1.67 -7.49 -11.42
N THR A 58 0.84 -7.90 -10.47
CA THR A 58 -0.07 -9.03 -10.61
C THR A 58 -1.37 -8.73 -9.90
N THR A 59 -2.49 -8.91 -10.59
CA THR A 59 -3.84 -8.73 -10.03
C THR A 59 -4.53 -10.07 -9.83
N TYR A 60 -5.12 -10.25 -8.66
CA TYR A 60 -5.90 -11.42 -8.27
C TYR A 60 -7.35 -11.00 -8.04
N THR A 61 -8.32 -11.75 -8.58
CA THR A 61 -9.72 -11.60 -8.20
C THR A 61 -10.00 -12.48 -7.00
N LEU A 62 -10.30 -11.86 -5.85
CA LEU A 62 -10.61 -12.57 -4.60
C LEU A 62 -12.07 -13.00 -4.53
N ALA A 63 -12.96 -12.15 -5.04
CA ALA A 63 -14.39 -12.38 -5.19
C ALA A 63 -14.95 -11.40 -6.24
N PRO A 64 -16.21 -11.57 -6.72
CA PRO A 64 -16.88 -10.51 -7.46
C PRO A 64 -16.80 -9.17 -6.72
N GLY A 65 -16.36 -8.12 -7.42
CA GLY A 65 -16.18 -6.78 -6.83
C GLY A 65 -14.96 -6.59 -5.91
N VAL A 66 -14.08 -7.61 -5.73
CA VAL A 66 -12.87 -7.49 -4.91
C VAL A 66 -11.65 -8.00 -5.67
N LYS A 67 -10.68 -7.12 -5.87
CA LYS A 67 -9.38 -7.45 -6.48
C LYS A 67 -8.24 -7.10 -5.52
N ALA A 68 -7.20 -7.90 -5.55
CA ALA A 68 -5.93 -7.62 -4.88
C ALA A 68 -4.85 -7.42 -5.94
N LEU A 69 -4.00 -6.43 -5.75
CA LEU A 69 -2.83 -6.15 -6.58
C LEU A 69 -1.58 -6.28 -5.72
N GLU A 70 -0.60 -6.98 -6.24
CA GLU A 70 0.79 -6.94 -5.79
C GLU A 70 1.61 -6.23 -6.87
N MET A 71 2.39 -5.21 -6.48
CA MET A 71 3.13 -4.36 -7.40
C MET A 71 4.50 -4.02 -6.83
N GLU A 72 5.52 -4.03 -7.67
CA GLU A 72 6.88 -3.62 -7.33
C GLU A 72 7.29 -2.43 -8.19
N ILE A 73 7.74 -1.37 -7.53
CA ILE A 73 8.11 -0.10 -8.14
C ILE A 73 9.35 0.51 -7.49
N LEU A 74 9.95 1.45 -8.18
CA LEU A 74 10.84 2.45 -7.59
C LEU A 74 10.07 3.76 -7.47
N SER A 75 10.09 4.40 -6.30
CA SER A 75 9.48 5.72 -6.15
C SER A 75 10.29 6.77 -6.92
N ALA A 76 9.71 7.93 -7.18
CA ALA A 76 10.41 9.07 -7.81
C ALA A 76 11.64 9.52 -6.99
N THR A 77 11.69 9.21 -5.70
CA THR A 77 12.84 9.48 -4.83
C THR A 77 13.88 8.35 -4.79
N GLY A 78 13.71 7.31 -5.63
CA GLY A 78 14.65 6.18 -5.73
C GLY A 78 14.48 5.09 -4.65
N MET A 79 13.35 5.07 -3.95
CA MET A 79 13.07 4.04 -2.94
C MET A 79 12.35 2.84 -3.57
N ALA A 80 12.89 1.63 -3.38
CA ALA A 80 12.21 0.41 -3.78
C ALA A 80 10.99 0.16 -2.89
N VAL A 81 9.83 -0.03 -3.50
CA VAL A 81 8.54 -0.22 -2.82
C VAL A 81 7.85 -1.47 -3.35
N LYS A 82 7.47 -2.36 -2.44
CA LYS A 82 6.51 -3.42 -2.71
C LYS A 82 5.17 -2.99 -2.16
N MET A 83 4.18 -2.89 -3.03
CA MET A 83 2.84 -2.38 -2.73
C MET A 83 1.81 -3.50 -2.82
N PHE A 84 0.92 -3.55 -1.84
CA PHE A 84 -0.27 -4.40 -1.85
C PHE A 84 -1.49 -3.51 -1.81
N VAL A 85 -2.38 -3.65 -2.80
CA VAL A 85 -3.57 -2.83 -2.97
C VAL A 85 -4.81 -3.71 -3.00
N LEU A 86 -5.88 -3.25 -2.36
CA LEU A 86 -7.21 -3.85 -2.47
C LEU A 86 -8.14 -2.87 -3.20
N GLU A 87 -8.73 -3.31 -4.30
CA GLU A 87 -9.84 -2.62 -4.96
C GLU A 87 -11.14 -3.29 -4.55
N VAL A 88 -12.07 -2.51 -3.99
CA VAL A 88 -13.36 -3.01 -3.50
C VAL A 88 -14.49 -2.19 -4.10
N ASP A 89 -15.43 -2.83 -4.77
CA ASP A 89 -16.67 -2.18 -5.24
C ASP A 89 -17.66 -2.05 -4.08
N LEU A 90 -17.69 -0.89 -3.45
CA LEU A 90 -18.61 -0.61 -2.34
C LEU A 90 -20.09 -0.56 -2.76
N LYS A 91 -20.39 -0.49 -4.05
CA LYS A 91 -21.79 -0.54 -4.56
C LYS A 91 -22.37 -1.94 -4.50
N ASP A 92 -21.54 -2.97 -4.54
CA ASP A 92 -22.01 -4.35 -4.38
C ASP A 92 -22.63 -4.52 -2.99
N THR A 93 -23.88 -4.99 -2.97
CA THR A 93 -24.65 -5.16 -1.74
C THR A 93 -24.17 -6.34 -0.88
N HIS A 94 -23.43 -7.29 -1.47
CA HIS A 94 -22.87 -8.45 -0.78
C HIS A 94 -21.53 -8.13 -0.11
N LEU A 95 -20.92 -6.98 -0.44
CA LEU A 95 -19.66 -6.56 0.15
C LEU A 95 -19.88 -5.56 1.27
N THR A 96 -19.15 -5.77 2.37
CA THR A 96 -19.17 -4.89 3.52
C THR A 96 -17.72 -4.65 3.97
N MET A 97 -17.38 -3.39 4.19
CA MET A 97 -16.14 -2.99 4.82
C MET A 97 -16.39 -2.76 6.30
N LYS A 98 -15.53 -3.26 7.18
CA LYS A 98 -15.68 -3.13 8.63
C LYS A 98 -14.39 -2.71 9.31
N ALA A 99 -14.48 -1.78 10.23
CA ALA A 99 -13.43 -1.50 11.19
C ALA A 99 -13.44 -2.62 12.26
N SER A 100 -12.31 -3.31 12.40
CA SER A 100 -12.17 -4.45 13.32
C SER A 100 -11.46 -4.04 14.59
N SER A 101 -11.89 -4.57 15.72
CA SER A 101 -11.22 -4.45 17.02
C SER A 101 -10.86 -5.83 17.57
N PRO A 102 -9.90 -5.90 18.49
CA PRO A 102 -9.53 -7.16 19.12
C PRO A 102 -10.74 -7.92 19.67
N LYS A 103 -10.83 -9.21 19.36
CA LYS A 103 -11.93 -10.12 19.73
C LYS A 103 -13.32 -9.71 19.27
N ASP A 104 -13.40 -8.73 18.37
CA ASP A 104 -14.64 -8.15 17.88
C ASP A 104 -15.55 -7.55 18.97
N GLU A 105 -14.96 -7.14 20.11
CA GLU A 105 -15.70 -6.66 21.30
C GLU A 105 -15.91 -5.15 21.32
N GLY A 106 -15.35 -4.39 20.35
CA GLY A 106 -15.41 -2.91 20.37
C GLY A 106 -14.60 -2.27 21.50
N LYS A 107 -13.76 -3.02 22.19
CA LYS A 107 -12.88 -2.52 23.24
C LYS A 107 -11.63 -1.90 22.65
N LEU A 108 -11.28 -0.69 23.08
CA LEU A 108 -10.17 0.08 22.52
C LEU A 108 -8.82 -0.22 23.17
N LYS A 109 -8.77 -0.89 24.34
CA LYS A 109 -7.53 -1.08 25.11
C LYS A 109 -7.03 -2.51 25.06
N THR A 110 -6.95 -3.09 23.89
CA THR A 110 -6.44 -4.46 23.70
C THR A 110 -5.70 -4.54 22.37
N LYS A 111 -4.85 -5.56 22.25
CA LYS A 111 -4.11 -5.87 21.02
C LYS A 111 -4.40 -7.28 20.56
N GLN A 112 -4.48 -7.46 19.27
CA GLN A 112 -4.64 -8.76 18.65
C GLN A 112 -4.07 -8.71 17.23
N GLN A 113 -3.44 -9.78 16.79
CA GLN A 113 -2.98 -9.88 15.40
C GLN A 113 -4.16 -9.76 14.43
N MET A 114 -3.94 -9.08 13.31
CA MET A 114 -4.95 -8.86 12.27
C MET A 114 -5.59 -10.17 11.78
N THR A 115 -4.80 -11.22 11.59
CA THR A 115 -5.29 -12.54 11.18
C THR A 115 -6.28 -13.15 12.17
N LEU A 116 -6.07 -12.97 13.47
CA LEU A 116 -6.99 -13.44 14.51
C LEU A 116 -8.26 -12.58 14.59
N GLN A 117 -8.15 -11.28 14.30
CA GLN A 117 -9.33 -10.41 14.17
C GLN A 117 -10.16 -10.83 12.95
N ALA A 118 -9.50 -11.04 11.80
CA ALA A 118 -10.17 -11.51 10.58
C ALA A 118 -10.91 -12.85 10.84
N LEU A 119 -10.26 -13.79 11.51
CA LEU A 119 -10.86 -15.08 11.85
C LEU A 119 -12.10 -14.94 12.76
N ALA A 120 -12.13 -13.96 13.68
CA ALA A 120 -13.29 -13.69 14.51
C ALA A 120 -14.51 -13.20 13.71
N HIS A 121 -14.27 -12.55 12.57
CA HIS A 121 -15.32 -12.11 11.64
C HIS A 121 -15.71 -13.17 10.61
N ASP A 122 -14.84 -14.14 10.33
CA ASP A 122 -15.06 -15.17 9.33
C ASP A 122 -16.06 -16.22 9.81
N LYS A 123 -17.32 -16.07 9.43
CA LYS A 123 -18.45 -16.89 9.87
C LYS A 123 -19.24 -17.42 8.67
N GLN A 124 -20.08 -18.42 8.91
CA GLN A 124 -21.04 -18.88 7.91
C GLN A 124 -21.96 -17.71 7.47
N GLY A 125 -21.99 -17.43 6.19
CA GLY A 125 -22.74 -16.31 5.60
C GLY A 125 -22.02 -14.96 5.63
N SER A 126 -20.80 -14.88 6.21
CA SER A 126 -19.99 -13.68 6.23
C SER A 126 -18.51 -14.03 6.19
N ARG A 127 -17.93 -14.14 5.00
CA ARG A 127 -16.54 -14.52 4.79
C ARG A 127 -15.66 -13.28 4.75
N VAL A 128 -14.51 -13.32 5.42
CA VAL A 128 -13.48 -12.30 5.33
C VAL A 128 -12.62 -12.57 4.09
N LEU A 129 -12.63 -11.65 3.15
CA LEU A 129 -11.88 -11.77 1.89
C LEU A 129 -10.48 -11.19 1.99
N ALA A 130 -10.34 -10.07 2.73
CA ALA A 130 -9.08 -9.39 2.92
C ALA A 130 -9.12 -8.53 4.20
N ALA A 131 -7.95 -8.16 4.70
CA ALA A 131 -7.79 -7.22 5.80
C ALA A 131 -6.52 -6.40 5.62
N VAL A 132 -6.55 -5.16 6.08
CA VAL A 132 -5.39 -4.25 6.11
C VAL A 132 -5.27 -3.62 7.50
N ASN A 133 -4.05 -3.25 7.89
CA ASN A 133 -3.86 -2.48 9.10
C ASN A 133 -4.53 -1.11 8.98
N GLY A 134 -5.17 -0.70 10.07
CA GLY A 134 -5.75 0.64 10.18
C GLY A 134 -4.84 1.60 10.93
N ASP A 135 -5.37 2.18 12.01
CA ASP A 135 -4.74 3.22 12.81
C ASP A 135 -3.46 2.78 13.54
N PHE A 136 -2.65 3.78 13.92
CA PHE A 136 -1.64 3.63 14.96
C PHE A 136 -2.30 3.48 16.34
N PHE A 137 -1.62 2.84 17.27
CA PHE A 137 -2.15 2.61 18.61
C PHE A 137 -1.08 2.81 19.69
N ALA A 138 -1.53 3.21 20.88
CA ALA A 138 -0.70 3.33 22.07
C ALA A 138 -0.28 1.95 22.61
N THR A 139 0.63 1.95 23.57
CA THR A 139 1.15 0.72 24.21
C THR A 139 0.05 -0.18 24.78
N ASP A 140 -1.05 0.37 25.22
CA ASP A 140 -2.21 -0.35 25.74
C ASP A 140 -3.20 -0.84 24.66
N GLY A 141 -2.94 -0.49 23.38
CA GLY A 141 -3.78 -0.83 22.24
C GLY A 141 -4.85 0.21 21.90
N THR A 142 -4.90 1.35 22.61
CA THR A 142 -5.83 2.44 22.29
C THR A 142 -5.48 3.04 20.92
N PRO A 143 -6.41 3.12 19.94
CA PRO A 143 -6.21 3.79 18.67
C PRO A 143 -5.81 5.26 18.89
N GLN A 144 -4.95 5.80 18.04
CA GLN A 144 -4.55 7.21 18.15
C GLN A 144 -5.51 8.16 17.44
N GLY A 145 -6.16 7.72 16.37
CA GLY A 145 -7.14 8.48 15.60
C GLY A 145 -8.60 8.18 15.98
N ILE A 146 -9.51 8.62 15.14
CA ILE A 146 -10.95 8.32 15.29
C ILE A 146 -11.20 6.83 15.06
N TYR A 147 -12.24 6.32 15.70
CA TYR A 147 -12.65 4.96 15.52
C TYR A 147 -14.16 4.83 15.56
N TYR A 148 -14.75 4.44 14.43
CA TYR A 148 -16.18 4.16 14.28
C TYR A 148 -16.38 2.71 13.86
N ARG A 149 -17.43 2.11 14.41
CA ARG A 149 -17.82 0.75 14.09
C ARG A 149 -19.34 0.61 14.09
N ASN A 150 -19.89 0.10 12.99
CA ASN A 150 -21.34 -0.06 12.80
C ASN A 150 -22.11 1.24 13.08
N GLY A 151 -21.60 2.39 12.67
CA GLY A 151 -22.21 3.70 12.90
C GLY A 151 -22.08 4.25 14.32
N VAL A 152 -21.38 3.54 15.22
CA VAL A 152 -21.13 3.98 16.60
C VAL A 152 -19.75 4.58 16.72
N CYS A 153 -19.67 5.81 17.19
CA CYS A 153 -18.42 6.47 17.54
C CYS A 153 -17.86 5.88 18.83
N LEU A 154 -16.75 5.15 18.73
CA LEU A 154 -16.03 4.60 19.90
C LEU A 154 -14.90 5.52 20.35
N LYS A 155 -14.38 6.35 19.44
CA LYS A 155 -13.39 7.38 19.71
C LYS A 155 -13.49 8.48 18.65
N ASN A 156 -13.54 9.74 19.09
CA ASN A 156 -13.65 10.91 18.21
C ASN A 156 -12.48 11.91 18.36
N THR A 157 -11.41 11.49 19.03
CA THR A 157 -10.23 12.32 19.22
C THR A 157 -9.06 11.80 18.40
N MET A 158 -8.24 12.70 17.91
CA MET A 158 -6.99 12.42 17.23
C MET A 158 -5.83 12.96 18.03
N THR A 159 -4.65 12.41 17.86
CA THR A 159 -3.39 12.97 18.38
C THR A 159 -2.74 13.83 17.31
N ASP A 160 -1.81 14.71 17.69
CA ASP A 160 -1.09 15.58 16.75
C ASP A 160 -0.37 14.85 15.61
N ASN A 161 -0.09 13.56 15.82
CA ASN A 161 0.56 12.70 14.82
C ASN A 161 -0.41 11.88 13.97
N VAL A 162 -1.71 11.92 14.26
CA VAL A 162 -2.76 11.16 13.54
C VAL A 162 -3.93 12.12 13.33
N CYS A 163 -3.83 12.89 12.26
CA CYS A 163 -4.77 13.98 11.96
C CYS A 163 -5.61 13.71 10.72
N THR A 164 -5.58 12.49 10.19
CA THR A 164 -6.41 12.05 9.06
C THR A 164 -7.22 10.82 9.43
N PHE A 165 -8.19 10.51 8.61
CA PHE A 165 -9.01 9.30 8.76
C PHE A 165 -9.41 8.74 7.40
N PHE A 166 -9.61 7.44 7.37
CA PHE A 166 -10.35 6.74 6.33
C PHE A 166 -11.70 6.32 6.89
N ALA A 167 -12.77 6.59 6.15
CA ALA A 167 -14.13 6.22 6.55
C ALA A 167 -14.93 5.64 5.39
N VAL A 168 -15.90 4.80 5.73
CA VAL A 168 -17.00 4.41 4.84
C VAL A 168 -18.28 4.93 5.46
N THR A 169 -19.05 5.67 4.67
CA THR A 169 -20.33 6.25 5.14
C THR A 169 -21.46 5.22 5.10
N LYS A 170 -22.57 5.54 5.75
CA LYS A 170 -23.84 4.78 5.68
C LYS A 170 -24.32 4.60 4.24
N GLY A 171 -24.02 5.58 3.37
CA GLY A 171 -24.29 5.53 1.93
C GLY A 171 -23.25 4.75 1.12
N LYS A 172 -22.34 3.97 1.76
CA LYS A 172 -21.26 3.20 1.13
C LYS A 172 -20.27 4.05 0.32
N LYS A 173 -20.06 5.30 0.67
CA LYS A 173 -19.04 6.17 0.07
C LYS A 173 -17.76 6.07 0.89
N ALA A 174 -16.62 5.82 0.24
CA ALA A 174 -15.31 5.94 0.86
C ALA A 174 -14.91 7.41 0.96
N VAL A 175 -14.33 7.80 2.08
CA VAL A 175 -13.85 9.15 2.38
C VAL A 175 -12.48 9.05 3.03
N ILE A 176 -11.53 9.86 2.56
CA ILE A 176 -10.31 10.18 3.28
C ILE A 176 -10.43 11.66 3.63
N GLY A 177 -10.28 11.99 4.90
CA GLY A 177 -10.43 13.35 5.39
C GLY A 177 -9.41 13.70 6.47
N SER A 178 -9.22 15.00 6.67
CA SER A 178 -8.47 15.56 7.79
C SER A 178 -9.37 15.76 9.02
N TYR A 179 -8.76 16.06 10.17
CA TYR A 179 -9.51 16.35 11.40
C TYR A 179 -10.43 17.56 11.24
N ASP A 180 -10.01 18.56 10.47
CA ASP A 180 -10.82 19.76 10.21
C ASP A 180 -12.09 19.45 9.42
N GLU A 181 -12.09 18.36 8.64
CA GLU A 181 -13.24 17.91 7.86
C GLU A 181 -14.15 16.93 8.62
N TYR A 182 -13.71 16.48 9.81
CA TYR A 182 -14.42 15.46 10.59
C TYR A 182 -15.89 15.85 10.86
N ASP A 183 -16.15 17.10 11.24
CA ASP A 183 -17.50 17.58 11.52
C ASP A 183 -18.45 17.50 10.31
N THR A 184 -17.92 17.54 9.10
CA THR A 184 -18.69 17.38 7.87
C THR A 184 -19.22 15.95 7.70
N TYR A 185 -18.48 14.95 8.17
CA TYR A 185 -18.77 13.53 7.89
C TYR A 185 -19.27 12.75 9.11
N LYS A 186 -19.06 13.21 10.34
CA LYS A 186 -19.29 12.45 11.59
C LYS A 186 -20.65 11.76 11.69
N ASP A 187 -21.71 12.40 11.20
CA ASP A 187 -23.07 11.86 11.28
C ASP A 187 -23.38 10.82 10.20
N GLU A 188 -22.57 10.78 9.13
CA GLU A 188 -22.70 9.84 8.03
C GLU A 188 -21.78 8.62 8.17
N ILE A 189 -20.81 8.66 9.06
CA ILE A 189 -19.81 7.59 9.20
C ILE A 189 -20.47 6.29 9.67
N GLN A 190 -20.20 5.22 8.94
CA GLN A 190 -20.55 3.84 9.31
C GLN A 190 -19.35 3.11 9.93
N GLU A 191 -18.19 3.21 9.29
CA GLU A 191 -16.92 2.62 9.73
C GLU A 191 -15.82 3.66 9.53
N ALA A 192 -14.93 3.82 10.49
CA ALA A 192 -13.75 4.66 10.32
C ALA A 192 -12.57 4.21 11.18
N VAL A 193 -11.38 4.49 10.67
CA VAL A 193 -10.11 4.34 11.36
C VAL A 193 -9.25 5.57 11.13
N GLY A 194 -8.47 5.96 12.12
CA GLY A 194 -7.51 7.03 11.98
C GLY A 194 -6.39 6.66 11.01
N GLY A 195 -5.65 7.66 10.57
CA GLY A 195 -4.51 7.52 9.70
C GLY A 195 -3.49 8.64 9.93
N ARG A 196 -2.30 8.45 9.40
CA ARG A 196 -1.22 9.42 9.40
C ARG A 196 -0.90 9.82 7.96
N VAL A 197 -0.71 11.11 7.74
CA VAL A 197 -0.13 11.66 6.50
C VAL A 197 1.38 11.76 6.64
#